data_ddb9e2033f29e150fd8e840d8362b031
#
_entry.id   ddb9e2033f29e150fd8e840d8362b031
#
_cell.length_a   1.000
_cell.length_b   1.000
_cell.length_c   1.000
_cell.angle_alpha   90.00
_cell.angle_beta   90.00
_cell.angle_gamma   90.00
#
_symmetry.space_group_name_H-M   'P 1'
#
loop_
_entity.id
_entity.type
_entity.pdbx_description
1 polymer ?
#
loop_
_entity_poly.entity_id
_entity_poly.type
_entity_poly.pdbx_seq_one_letter_code
_entity_poly.pdbx_strand_id
1 'polypeptide(L)'
;KIKDELDDTNKMDTYKLYGDILMINAHLQVQYEPSIQLPNLLSEDGELLIIPLKPNLTIVENGQWYYKLYTKLKNRMVSGEYQLNASTTKLEYLKSILYSISLATTRESLEEIRKECMDAGIIKKSKKPLSYKLGKSNYIHLTIDEGEIFIGRNNQQNEYLTHRFAKPTDIWFHTQDIQGSHLILRL
;
A
#
# COMPACT_ATOMS: atom_id res chain seq x y z
N LYS A 1 -5.18 -5.77 16.23
CA LYS A 1 -4.96 -4.86 15.09
C LYS A 1 -6.24 -4.16 14.64
N ILE A 2 -7.28 -4.87 14.14
CA ILE A 2 -8.58 -4.27 13.73
C ILE A 2 -9.24 -3.53 14.90
N LYS A 3 -9.19 -4.10 16.10
CA LYS A 3 -9.75 -3.47 17.32
C LYS A 3 -8.98 -2.18 17.70
N ASP A 4 -7.66 -2.19 17.56
CA ASP A 4 -6.82 -1.01 17.83
C ASP A 4 -7.05 0.11 16.79
N GLU A 5 -7.26 -0.25 15.52
CA GLU A 5 -7.58 0.70 14.45
C GLU A 5 -8.98 1.33 14.65
N LEU A 6 -9.96 0.55 15.09
CA LEU A 6 -11.31 1.05 15.43
C LEU A 6 -11.25 1.99 16.64
N ASP A 7 -10.45 1.66 17.65
CA ASP A 7 -10.25 2.47 18.86
C ASP A 7 -9.52 3.80 18.54
N ASP A 8 -8.54 3.79 17.65
CA ASP A 8 -7.85 4.99 17.16
C ASP A 8 -8.79 5.88 16.32
N THR A 9 -9.68 5.30 15.50
CA THR A 9 -10.69 6.06 14.73
C THR A 9 -11.70 6.73 15.65
N ASN A 10 -12.25 6.01 16.62
CA ASN A 10 -13.20 6.57 17.59
C ASN A 10 -12.56 7.71 18.41
N LYS A 11 -11.28 7.57 18.80
CA LYS A 11 -10.54 8.63 19.49
C LYS A 11 -10.32 9.86 18.61
N MET A 12 -10.05 9.64 17.32
CA MET A 12 -9.85 10.73 16.37
C MET A 12 -11.10 11.57 16.22
N ASP A 13 -12.26 10.95 16.05
CA ASP A 13 -13.55 11.64 15.94
C ASP A 13 -13.89 12.38 17.24
N THR A 14 -13.63 11.75 18.39
CA THR A 14 -13.81 12.37 19.70
C THR A 14 -12.93 13.62 19.87
N TYR A 15 -11.65 13.54 19.49
CA TYR A 15 -10.75 14.71 19.61
C TYR A 15 -11.14 15.84 18.67
N LYS A 16 -11.60 15.53 17.47
CA LYS A 16 -12.14 16.54 16.56
C LYS A 16 -13.37 17.22 17.17
N LEU A 17 -14.34 16.43 17.65
CA LEU A 17 -15.56 16.92 18.27
C LEU A 17 -15.26 17.83 19.47
N TYR A 18 -14.36 17.42 20.35
CA TYR A 18 -13.96 18.23 21.51
C TYR A 18 -13.30 19.54 21.07
N GLY A 19 -12.43 19.50 20.07
CA GLY A 19 -11.83 20.69 19.48
C GLY A 19 -12.87 21.65 18.93
N ASP A 20 -13.81 21.14 18.11
CA ASP A 20 -14.87 21.94 17.49
C ASP A 20 -15.75 22.61 18.55
N ILE A 21 -16.22 21.86 19.58
CA ILE A 21 -17.06 22.40 20.65
C ILE A 21 -16.32 23.46 21.49
N LEU A 22 -15.06 23.23 21.84
CA LEU A 22 -14.28 24.21 22.59
C LEU A 22 -14.04 25.49 21.77
N MET A 23 -13.81 25.39 20.48
CA MET A 23 -13.62 26.56 19.60
C MET A 23 -14.90 27.35 19.40
N ILE A 24 -16.07 26.72 19.31
CA ILE A 24 -17.38 27.39 19.29
C ILE A 24 -17.59 28.19 20.59
N ASN A 25 -17.12 27.64 21.70
CA ASN A 25 -17.25 28.25 23.03
C ASN A 25 -15.98 29.03 23.49
N ALA A 26 -15.19 29.52 22.56
CA ALA A 26 -13.92 30.20 22.78
C ALA A 26 -14.03 31.47 23.71
N HIS A 27 -15.23 32.01 23.81
CA HIS A 27 -15.52 33.18 24.64
C HIS A 27 -15.62 32.87 26.15
N LEU A 28 -15.72 31.56 26.51
CA LEU A 28 -15.79 31.14 27.91
C LEU A 28 -14.43 31.29 28.59
N GLN A 29 -14.44 31.87 29.81
CA GLN A 29 -13.27 31.96 30.67
C GLN A 29 -13.34 30.86 31.72
N VAL A 30 -12.51 29.81 31.57
CA VAL A 30 -12.39 28.73 32.55
C VAL A 30 -10.95 28.68 32.99
N GLN A 31 -10.74 28.71 34.30
CA GLN A 31 -9.38 28.65 34.88
C GLN A 31 -9.29 27.48 35.87
N TYR A 32 -8.26 26.66 35.71
CA TYR A 32 -7.92 25.56 36.61
C TYR A 32 -8.95 24.43 36.74
N GLU A 33 -9.94 24.34 35.83
CA GLU A 33 -10.92 23.27 35.85
C GLU A 33 -10.39 22.04 35.09
N PRO A 34 -10.59 20.82 35.63
CA PRO A 34 -10.14 19.59 34.97
C PRO A 34 -11.03 19.17 33.79
N SER A 35 -12.24 19.70 33.72
CA SER A 35 -13.20 19.42 32.66
C SER A 35 -14.24 20.53 32.56
N ILE A 36 -14.93 20.60 31.42
CA ILE A 36 -16.08 21.45 31.20
C ILE A 36 -17.24 20.65 30.62
N GLN A 37 -18.46 21.00 31.01
CA GLN A 37 -19.67 20.40 30.43
C GLN A 37 -20.30 21.38 29.46
N LEU A 38 -20.40 21.00 28.20
CA LEU A 38 -20.94 21.84 27.12
C LEU A 38 -21.94 21.05 26.28
N PRO A 39 -22.96 21.71 25.70
CA PRO A 39 -23.88 21.07 24.80
C PRO A 39 -23.17 20.68 23.50
N ASN A 40 -23.48 19.51 22.98
CA ASN A 40 -23.05 19.09 21.65
C ASN A 40 -23.91 19.78 20.59
N LEU A 41 -23.50 20.97 20.16
CA LEU A 41 -24.21 21.75 19.15
C LEU A 41 -24.13 21.14 17.74
N LEU A 42 -23.38 20.05 17.57
CA LEU A 42 -23.23 19.32 16.31
C LEU A 42 -24.16 18.10 16.24
N SER A 43 -24.89 17.77 17.33
CA SER A 43 -25.93 16.73 17.34
C SER A 43 -27.31 17.35 17.44
N GLU A 44 -28.30 16.72 16.83
CA GLU A 44 -29.69 17.16 16.86
C GLU A 44 -30.30 17.17 18.27
N ASP A 45 -29.83 16.27 19.15
CA ASP A 45 -30.35 16.07 20.50
C ASP A 45 -29.74 17.02 21.54
N GLY A 46 -28.68 17.79 21.19
CA GLY A 46 -28.00 18.73 22.09
C GLY A 46 -27.45 18.09 23.36
N GLU A 47 -27.06 16.82 23.30
CA GLU A 47 -26.52 16.06 24.44
C GLU A 47 -25.37 16.80 25.11
N LEU A 48 -25.34 16.79 26.45
CA LEU A 48 -24.27 17.41 27.22
C LEU A 48 -23.02 16.51 27.22
N LEU A 49 -21.91 17.03 26.74
CA LEU A 49 -20.61 16.38 26.73
C LEU A 49 -19.71 16.91 27.83
N ILE A 50 -19.08 16.01 28.58
CA ILE A 50 -18.01 16.33 29.51
C ILE A 50 -16.68 16.27 28.79
N ILE A 51 -16.05 17.43 28.57
CA ILE A 51 -14.79 17.56 27.83
C ILE A 51 -13.67 17.72 28.85
N PRO A 52 -12.71 16.80 28.95
CA PRO A 52 -11.54 16.95 29.78
C PRO A 52 -10.68 18.14 29.34
N LEU A 53 -10.18 18.91 30.28
CA LEU A 53 -9.34 20.09 30.05
C LEU A 53 -7.96 19.89 30.66
N LYS A 54 -6.98 20.56 30.08
CA LYS A 54 -5.70 20.85 30.73
C LYS A 54 -5.87 22.11 31.55
N PRO A 55 -5.78 22.03 32.88
CA PRO A 55 -6.13 23.16 33.76
C PRO A 55 -5.31 24.45 33.54
N ASN A 56 -4.09 24.30 33.01
CA ASN A 56 -3.18 25.42 32.75
C ASN A 56 -3.37 26.07 31.37
N LEU A 57 -4.33 25.60 30.58
CA LEU A 57 -4.62 26.09 29.24
C LEU A 57 -5.99 26.78 29.21
N THR A 58 -6.11 27.82 28.43
CA THR A 58 -7.38 28.45 28.08
C THR A 58 -8.28 27.51 27.28
N ILE A 59 -9.56 27.86 27.12
CA ILE A 59 -10.49 27.09 26.25
C ILE A 59 -9.94 26.97 24.84
N VAL A 60 -9.44 28.06 24.26
CA VAL A 60 -8.86 28.06 22.90
C VAL A 60 -7.63 27.16 22.80
N GLU A 61 -6.72 27.24 23.79
CA GLU A 61 -5.53 26.40 23.82
C GLU A 61 -5.87 24.92 24.00
N ASN A 62 -6.88 24.57 24.78
CA ASN A 62 -7.41 23.21 24.91
C ASN A 62 -7.99 22.75 23.58
N GLY A 63 -8.78 23.56 22.88
CA GLY A 63 -9.29 23.26 21.55
C GLY A 63 -8.17 22.97 20.54
N GLN A 64 -7.15 23.82 20.51
CA GLN A 64 -5.96 23.64 19.68
C GLN A 64 -5.19 22.38 20.06
N TRP A 65 -5.12 22.03 21.34
CA TRP A 65 -4.49 20.80 21.79
C TRP A 65 -5.24 19.57 21.29
N TYR A 66 -6.57 19.55 21.33
CA TYR A 66 -7.38 18.48 20.77
C TYR A 66 -7.20 18.35 19.25
N TYR A 67 -7.12 19.46 18.51
CA TYR A 67 -6.80 19.41 17.07
C TYR A 67 -5.39 18.88 16.78
N LYS A 68 -4.41 19.13 17.64
CA LYS A 68 -3.08 18.51 17.51
C LYS A 68 -3.16 16.99 17.70
N LEU A 69 -3.95 16.50 18.67
CA LEU A 69 -4.17 15.08 18.87
C LEU A 69 -4.87 14.43 17.67
N TYR A 70 -5.94 15.06 17.18
CA TYR A 70 -6.64 14.65 15.96
C TYR A 70 -5.68 14.53 14.77
N THR A 71 -4.91 15.59 14.49
CA THR A 71 -3.96 15.63 13.37
C THR A 71 -2.89 14.55 13.50
N LYS A 72 -2.39 14.31 14.72
CA LYS A 72 -1.40 13.26 14.99
C LYS A 72 -1.95 11.87 14.65
N LEU A 73 -3.17 11.55 15.09
CA LEU A 73 -3.81 10.26 14.77
C LEU A 73 -4.10 10.14 13.29
N LYS A 74 -4.66 11.17 12.66
CA LYS A 74 -4.94 11.20 11.21
C LYS A 74 -3.68 10.93 10.39
N ASN A 75 -2.58 11.61 10.69
CA ASN A 75 -1.31 11.42 9.99
C ASN A 75 -0.75 10.00 10.21
N ARG A 76 -0.91 9.45 11.42
CA ARG A 76 -0.51 8.07 11.72
C ARG A 76 -1.30 7.06 10.88
N MET A 77 -2.62 7.23 10.76
CA MET A 77 -3.48 6.37 9.95
C MET A 77 -3.08 6.42 8.47
N VAL A 78 -2.95 7.63 7.90
CA VAL A 78 -2.54 7.83 6.50
C VAL A 78 -1.16 7.20 6.22
N SER A 79 -0.19 7.43 7.12
CA SER A 79 1.14 6.82 6.99
C SER A 79 1.10 5.29 7.11
N GLY A 80 0.24 4.76 7.99
CA GLY A 80 0.05 3.32 8.17
C GLY A 80 -0.56 2.66 6.93
N GLU A 81 -1.57 3.28 6.34
CA GLU A 81 -2.19 2.83 5.09
C GLU A 81 -1.20 2.84 3.92
N TYR A 82 -0.43 3.92 3.78
CA TYR A 82 0.61 4.01 2.76
C TYR A 82 1.66 2.88 2.92
N GLN A 83 2.14 2.64 4.16
CA GLN A 83 3.11 1.58 4.43
C GLN A 83 2.52 0.18 4.19
N LEU A 84 1.23 -0.02 4.52
CA LEU A 84 0.54 -1.28 4.25
C LEU A 84 0.46 -1.54 2.74
N ASN A 85 0.03 -0.57 1.95
CA ASN A 85 -0.06 -0.67 0.51
C ASN A 85 1.32 -0.96 -0.13
N ALA A 86 2.35 -0.21 0.28
CA ALA A 86 3.72 -0.45 -0.20
C ALA A 86 4.24 -1.85 0.16
N SER A 87 3.93 -2.34 1.37
CA SER A 87 4.33 -3.68 1.82
C SER A 87 3.57 -4.77 1.06
N THR A 88 2.28 -4.56 0.79
CA THR A 88 1.45 -5.49 0.00
C THR A 88 1.97 -5.59 -1.44
N THR A 89 2.23 -4.47 -2.09
CA THR A 89 2.82 -4.43 -3.45
C THR A 89 4.16 -5.16 -3.49
N LYS A 90 5.02 -4.91 -2.49
CA LYS A 90 6.31 -5.59 -2.40
C LYS A 90 6.15 -7.09 -2.18
N LEU A 91 5.19 -7.51 -1.37
CA LEU A 91 4.90 -8.94 -1.14
C LEU A 91 4.46 -9.63 -2.43
N GLU A 92 3.55 -9.02 -3.19
CA GLU A 92 3.11 -9.57 -4.48
C GLU A 92 4.26 -9.67 -5.48
N TYR A 93 5.12 -8.66 -5.54
CA TYR A 93 6.32 -8.73 -6.36
C TYR A 93 7.27 -9.87 -5.94
N LEU A 94 7.50 -10.07 -4.64
CA LEU A 94 8.33 -11.19 -4.15
C LEU A 94 7.69 -12.56 -4.46
N LYS A 95 6.37 -12.67 -4.39
CA LYS A 95 5.66 -13.88 -4.81
C LYS A 95 5.85 -14.16 -6.30
N SER A 96 5.81 -13.14 -7.17
CA SER A 96 6.07 -13.32 -8.60
C SER A 96 7.50 -13.78 -8.89
N ILE A 97 8.48 -13.28 -8.15
CA ILE A 97 9.86 -13.78 -8.22
C ILE A 97 9.96 -15.24 -7.82
N LEU A 98 9.34 -15.64 -6.69
CA LEU A 98 9.31 -17.03 -6.25
C LEU A 98 8.65 -17.96 -7.30
N TYR A 99 7.56 -17.50 -7.88
CA TYR A 99 6.92 -18.23 -8.97
C TYR A 99 7.85 -18.40 -10.19
N SER A 100 8.52 -17.32 -10.61
CA SER A 100 9.49 -17.37 -11.71
C SER A 100 10.64 -18.33 -11.41
N ILE A 101 11.15 -18.39 -10.17
CA ILE A 101 12.17 -19.34 -9.75
C ILE A 101 11.65 -20.78 -9.88
N SER A 102 10.39 -21.04 -9.50
CA SER A 102 9.80 -22.38 -9.59
C SER A 102 9.66 -22.89 -11.03
N LEU A 103 9.54 -21.97 -11.99
CA LEU A 103 9.46 -22.29 -13.43
C LEU A 103 10.83 -22.36 -14.11
N ALA A 104 11.88 -21.89 -13.46
CA ALA A 104 13.21 -21.82 -14.05
C ALA A 104 13.84 -23.20 -14.15
N THR A 105 14.04 -23.69 -15.38
CA THR A 105 14.64 -25.00 -15.66
C THR A 105 16.06 -24.88 -16.21
N THR A 106 16.52 -23.68 -16.57
CA THR A 106 17.82 -23.42 -17.14
C THR A 106 18.60 -22.42 -16.31
N ARG A 107 19.93 -22.45 -16.46
CA ARG A 107 20.82 -21.51 -15.79
C ARG A 107 20.59 -20.09 -16.27
N GLU A 108 20.32 -19.91 -17.55
CA GLU A 108 20.01 -18.62 -18.17
C GLU A 108 18.77 -17.98 -17.51
N SER A 109 17.71 -18.75 -17.32
CA SER A 109 16.48 -18.28 -16.64
C SER A 109 16.77 -17.84 -15.20
N LEU A 110 17.56 -18.61 -14.46
CA LEU A 110 17.93 -18.26 -13.08
C LEU A 110 18.79 -16.98 -13.00
N GLU A 111 19.70 -16.77 -13.95
CA GLU A 111 20.53 -15.56 -13.98
C GLU A 111 19.74 -14.32 -14.41
N GLU A 112 18.71 -14.47 -15.26
CA GLU A 112 17.78 -13.37 -15.55
C GLU A 112 17.00 -12.94 -14.29
N ILE A 113 16.44 -13.90 -13.56
CA ILE A 113 15.75 -13.65 -12.30
C ILE A 113 16.70 -13.04 -11.25
N ARG A 114 17.93 -13.55 -11.16
CA ARG A 114 18.95 -13.01 -10.28
C ARG A 114 19.28 -11.57 -10.61
N LYS A 115 19.42 -11.24 -11.89
CA LYS A 115 19.64 -9.87 -12.34
C LYS A 115 18.46 -8.97 -11.96
N GLU A 116 17.24 -9.41 -12.18
CA GLU A 116 16.04 -8.70 -11.75
C GLU A 116 16.05 -8.41 -10.24
N CYS A 117 16.36 -9.42 -9.42
CA CYS A 117 16.50 -9.26 -7.97
C CYS A 117 17.62 -8.25 -7.57
N MET A 118 18.71 -8.21 -8.31
CA MET A 118 19.80 -7.23 -8.08
C MET A 118 19.36 -5.82 -8.48
N ASP A 119 18.69 -5.67 -9.59
CA ASP A 119 18.21 -4.37 -10.08
C ASP A 119 17.09 -3.80 -9.20
N ALA A 120 16.24 -4.67 -8.67
CA ALA A 120 15.22 -4.33 -7.67
C ALA A 120 15.77 -4.14 -6.23
N GLY A 121 17.07 -4.35 -6.00
CA GLY A 121 17.70 -4.19 -4.69
C GLY A 121 17.34 -5.27 -3.65
N ILE A 122 16.76 -6.39 -4.08
CA ILE A 122 16.41 -7.53 -3.20
C ILE A 122 17.69 -8.26 -2.76
N ILE A 123 18.63 -8.43 -3.68
CA ILE A 123 19.95 -9.00 -3.40
C ILE A 123 21.05 -8.02 -3.75
N LYS A 124 22.20 -8.12 -3.07
CA LYS A 124 23.35 -7.25 -3.32
C LYS A 124 23.94 -7.52 -4.70
N LYS A 125 24.30 -6.45 -5.42
CA LYS A 125 25.03 -6.56 -6.69
C LYS A 125 26.37 -7.28 -6.45
N SER A 126 26.63 -8.32 -7.26
CA SER A 126 27.93 -9.01 -7.21
C SER A 126 29.02 -8.07 -7.69
N LYS A 127 30.13 -8.02 -6.95
CA LYS A 127 31.34 -7.29 -7.38
C LYS A 127 32.11 -8.00 -8.51
N LYS A 128 31.83 -9.29 -8.75
CA LYS A 128 32.47 -10.07 -9.81
C LYS A 128 31.53 -10.11 -11.02
N PRO A 129 31.95 -9.63 -12.20
CA PRO A 129 31.19 -9.84 -13.42
C PRO A 129 31.10 -11.33 -13.71
N LEU A 130 29.99 -11.76 -14.29
CA LEU A 130 29.85 -13.12 -14.80
C LEU A 130 30.96 -13.37 -15.83
N SER A 131 31.69 -14.45 -15.68
CA SER A 131 32.86 -14.80 -16.49
C SER A 131 32.54 -15.15 -17.94
N TYR A 132 31.28 -15.22 -18.33
CA TYR A 132 30.84 -15.51 -19.69
C TYR A 132 29.49 -14.86 -19.98
N LYS A 133 29.22 -14.57 -21.27
CA LYS A 133 27.93 -14.05 -21.75
C LYS A 133 26.94 -15.20 -21.78
N LEU A 134 25.99 -15.19 -20.85
CA LEU A 134 24.79 -16.04 -20.93
C LEU A 134 23.92 -15.57 -22.09
N GLY A 135 23.37 -16.49 -22.86
CA GLY A 135 22.27 -16.23 -23.78
C GLY A 135 21.06 -15.73 -23.02
N LYS A 136 20.12 -15.11 -23.69
CA LYS A 136 18.81 -14.82 -23.11
C LYS A 136 17.99 -16.11 -23.07
N SER A 137 17.27 -16.36 -21.99
CA SER A 137 16.27 -17.41 -21.99
C SER A 137 15.10 -16.97 -22.87
N ASN A 138 14.53 -17.92 -23.60
CA ASN A 138 13.41 -17.62 -24.48
C ASN A 138 12.09 -17.91 -23.76
N TYR A 139 11.07 -17.11 -24.06
CA TYR A 139 9.70 -17.46 -23.73
C TYR A 139 9.30 -18.77 -24.46
N ILE A 140 8.28 -19.47 -23.98
CA ILE A 140 7.75 -20.66 -24.65
C ILE A 140 7.00 -20.19 -25.89
N HIS A 141 7.28 -20.81 -27.02
CA HIS A 141 6.56 -20.61 -28.26
C HIS A 141 6.02 -21.97 -28.74
N LEU A 142 4.72 -22.05 -28.96
CA LEU A 142 4.01 -23.22 -29.42
C LEU A 142 3.19 -22.83 -30.65
N THR A 143 3.22 -23.68 -31.68
CA THR A 143 2.34 -23.58 -32.86
C THR A 143 1.20 -24.57 -32.72
N ILE A 144 -0.02 -24.11 -32.92
CA ILE A 144 -1.26 -24.89 -32.93
C ILE A 144 -1.94 -24.72 -34.28
N ASP A 145 -2.95 -25.51 -34.57
CA ASP A 145 -3.62 -25.49 -35.88
C ASP A 145 -4.26 -24.13 -36.19
N GLU A 146 -4.75 -23.42 -35.13
CA GLU A 146 -5.42 -22.12 -35.25
C GLU A 146 -4.48 -20.94 -35.05
N GLY A 147 -3.18 -21.11 -34.72
CA GLY A 147 -2.30 -19.99 -34.48
C GLY A 147 -1.04 -20.28 -33.67
N GLU A 148 -0.57 -19.26 -32.97
CA GLU A 148 0.67 -19.31 -32.19
C GLU A 148 0.44 -18.89 -30.73
N ILE A 149 1.07 -19.61 -29.80
CA ILE A 149 1.01 -19.32 -28.36
C ILE A 149 2.40 -18.92 -27.87
N PHE A 150 2.48 -17.81 -27.14
CA PHE A 150 3.70 -17.32 -26.53
C PHE A 150 3.50 -17.17 -25.02
N ILE A 151 4.37 -17.80 -24.19
CA ILE A 151 4.22 -17.83 -22.74
C ILE A 151 5.52 -17.35 -22.08
N GLY A 152 5.42 -16.34 -21.21
CA GLY A 152 6.55 -15.84 -20.45
C GLY A 152 6.89 -16.76 -19.26
N ARG A 153 8.18 -16.92 -18.97
CA ARG A 153 8.71 -17.75 -17.88
C ARG A 153 9.14 -16.95 -16.65
N ASN A 154 9.25 -15.64 -16.80
CA ASN A 154 9.63 -14.70 -15.74
C ASN A 154 9.01 -13.31 -15.98
N ASN A 155 9.12 -12.42 -15.00
CA ASN A 155 8.51 -11.10 -15.08
C ASN A 155 9.01 -10.27 -16.27
N GLN A 156 10.30 -10.32 -16.62
CA GLN A 156 10.83 -9.59 -17.77
C GLN A 156 10.24 -10.08 -19.09
N GLN A 157 10.06 -11.40 -19.25
CA GLN A 157 9.43 -11.98 -20.44
C GLN A 157 7.93 -11.68 -20.47
N ASN A 158 7.24 -11.74 -19.33
CA ASN A 158 5.84 -11.37 -19.20
C ASN A 158 5.63 -9.91 -19.63
N GLU A 159 6.46 -8.98 -19.11
CA GLU A 159 6.43 -7.57 -19.48
C GLU A 159 6.71 -7.35 -20.97
N TYR A 160 7.75 -8.02 -21.49
CA TYR A 160 8.09 -7.95 -22.92
C TYR A 160 6.96 -8.43 -23.80
N LEU A 161 6.38 -9.60 -23.50
CA LEU A 161 5.28 -10.17 -24.28
C LEU A 161 4.06 -9.25 -24.30
N THR A 162 3.70 -8.67 -23.15
CA THR A 162 2.50 -7.84 -23.01
C THR A 162 2.67 -6.45 -23.63
N HIS A 163 3.81 -5.79 -23.40
CA HIS A 163 3.95 -4.38 -23.73
C HIS A 163 4.75 -4.09 -24.99
N ARG A 164 5.50 -5.07 -25.53
CA ARG A 164 6.37 -4.85 -26.71
C ARG A 164 6.12 -5.82 -27.84
N PHE A 165 5.74 -7.06 -27.53
CA PHE A 165 5.58 -8.12 -28.52
C PHE A 165 4.14 -8.27 -29.02
N ALA A 166 3.17 -8.15 -28.12
CA ALA A 166 1.75 -8.31 -28.45
C ALA A 166 1.30 -7.27 -29.48
N LYS A 167 0.48 -7.71 -30.43
CA LYS A 167 -0.20 -6.87 -31.43
C LYS A 167 -1.62 -6.58 -30.95
N PRO A 168 -2.28 -5.54 -31.48
CA PRO A 168 -3.67 -5.20 -31.11
C PRO A 168 -4.69 -6.31 -31.39
N THR A 169 -4.36 -7.25 -32.28
CA THR A 169 -5.21 -8.39 -32.65
C THR A 169 -4.96 -9.63 -31.81
N ASP A 170 -3.89 -9.65 -31.03
CA ASP A 170 -3.54 -10.80 -30.19
C ASP A 170 -4.45 -10.85 -28.95
N ILE A 171 -4.70 -12.06 -28.44
CA ILE A 171 -5.48 -12.26 -27.22
C ILE A 171 -4.50 -12.51 -26.06
N TRP A 172 -4.65 -11.73 -24.99
CA TRP A 172 -3.84 -11.87 -23.79
C TRP A 172 -4.58 -12.63 -22.71
N PHE A 173 -3.89 -13.55 -22.04
CA PHE A 173 -4.38 -14.30 -20.91
C PHE A 173 -3.44 -14.20 -19.72
N HIS A 174 -4.03 -14.12 -18.55
CA HIS A 174 -3.35 -14.20 -17.26
C HIS A 174 -4.28 -14.82 -16.22
N THR A 175 -3.71 -15.48 -15.23
CA THR A 175 -4.47 -16.00 -14.09
C THR A 175 -5.00 -14.86 -13.22
N GLN A 176 -6.23 -15.00 -12.73
CA GLN A 176 -6.83 -14.05 -11.82
C GLN A 176 -6.42 -14.38 -10.37
N ASP A 177 -6.08 -13.34 -9.58
CA ASP A 177 -5.79 -13.40 -8.14
C ASP A 177 -4.64 -14.32 -7.69
N ILE A 178 -3.88 -14.87 -8.64
CA ILE A 178 -2.68 -15.66 -8.36
C ILE A 178 -1.53 -15.28 -9.29
N GLN A 179 -0.31 -15.58 -8.86
CA GLN A 179 0.87 -15.39 -9.72
C GLN A 179 0.85 -16.37 -10.88
N GLY A 180 1.16 -15.88 -12.09
CA GLY A 180 1.13 -16.69 -13.29
C GLY A 180 1.95 -16.10 -14.43
N SER A 181 2.12 -16.91 -15.47
CA SER A 181 2.72 -16.47 -16.73
C SER A 181 1.72 -15.67 -17.56
N HIS A 182 2.23 -14.67 -18.30
CA HIS A 182 1.44 -14.04 -19.36
C HIS A 182 1.48 -14.92 -20.60
N LEU A 183 0.32 -15.09 -21.22
CA LEU A 183 0.17 -15.83 -22.45
C LEU A 183 -0.41 -14.90 -23.52
N ILE A 184 0.19 -14.94 -24.70
CA ILE A 184 -0.30 -14.26 -25.90
C ILE A 184 -0.72 -15.33 -26.90
N LEU A 185 -1.96 -15.28 -27.35
CA LEU A 185 -2.48 -16.10 -28.44
C LEU A 185 -2.63 -15.22 -29.68
N ARG A 186 -1.99 -15.62 -30.76
CA ARG A 186 -2.06 -15.00 -32.08
C ARG A 186 -2.76 -15.98 -33.03
N LEU A 187 -3.92 -15.61 -33.51
CA LEU A 187 -4.72 -16.33 -34.51
C LEU A 187 -4.36 -15.90 -35.93
#